data_6a1432586713fe1c7f903f5ea40c9a18
#
_entry.id   6a1432586713fe1c7f903f5ea40c9a18
#
_cell.length_a   1.000
_cell.length_b   1.000
_cell.length_c   1.000
_cell.angle_alpha   90.00
_cell.angle_beta   90.00
_cell.angle_gamma   90.00
#
_symmetry.space_group_name_H-M   'P 1'
#
loop_
_entity.id
_entity.type
_entity.pdbx_description
1 polymer ?
#
loop_
_entity_poly.entity_id
_entity_poly.type
_entity_poly.pdbx_seq_one_letter_code
_entity_poly.pdbx_strand_id
1 'polypeptide(L)'
;MGLDIATLLGISLYQAFDIDADGRVLAGGDESGSMQLIEIAPDGSRTPLTALPGPCSGRYLPGQRAVLVSHDTGGDERHQISLLRLPPAGGRPARLDDLEPVVRDPRYMHVLADVTGGAICYFTNRRNGVDFDPVIRGLADGSERVLEFGGRSYDEAALSPDGRWLAVTVSSPVTANSEHVALIDLTAPAGQEELLEVTPADAPAMNQALRFSPDGAALYYSSNNDHEFTAVARFDLASRNRTWLVADDAADVTGWPSPDGSLLLIERNVDGRSELALHDAATGSRLRDLPLPSQAGVAVAPEPVWAADSSVVAVSFTGPDLPSDALLVPASGAPARVLTNSAAGLRGEQAARPEPHRVPGPDGDPISCHVYRPTTWVPGLDGSAVLVVHGGPEAQARQNFSVYVQTLAAAGHTVLVPNVRGSTGYGKRWYSADDVRGRMNSVDDLAAIHAYLPRLGLDQARAALWGGSYGGYMVLAGLAFQPDLWAAGVDIVGIASLVTFLENTSAYRRAYREREYGTLAADRQFLHEVSPLTRIDDITAPLFIIHGANDPRVPLSEAEQIYAALTGRGRECELIVYGDEGHGLARRANRLDAFPRAAAFLARHLSAAPAAG
;
A
#
# COMPACT_ATOMS: atom_id res chain seq x y z
N MET A 1 -11.10 8.15 -30.29
CA MET A 1 -9.83 7.39 -30.23
C MET A 1 -9.67 6.97 -28.78
N GLY A 2 -9.39 5.72 -28.49
CA GLY A 2 -9.18 5.26 -27.12
C GLY A 2 -7.89 5.83 -26.54
N LEU A 3 -7.78 5.81 -25.20
CA LEU A 3 -6.57 6.21 -24.48
C LEU A 3 -5.35 5.43 -25.00
N ASP A 4 -4.33 6.16 -25.45
CA ASP A 4 -3.06 5.57 -25.81
C ASP A 4 -2.29 5.14 -24.55
N ILE A 5 -1.75 3.93 -24.55
CA ILE A 5 -1.03 3.36 -23.39
C ILE A 5 0.16 4.23 -22.98
N ALA A 6 0.90 4.80 -23.93
CA ALA A 6 2.02 5.68 -23.62
C ALA A 6 1.56 6.97 -22.93
N THR A 7 0.41 7.51 -23.34
CA THR A 7 -0.22 8.67 -22.69
C THR A 7 -0.61 8.32 -21.24
N LEU A 8 -1.24 7.17 -21.00
CA LEU A 8 -1.59 6.70 -19.65
C LEU A 8 -0.37 6.57 -18.74
N LEU A 9 0.68 5.93 -19.24
CA LEU A 9 1.93 5.73 -18.49
C LEU A 9 2.73 7.04 -18.32
N GLY A 10 2.45 8.06 -19.12
CA GLY A 10 3.03 9.40 -19.05
C GLY A 10 2.36 10.34 -18.06
N ILE A 11 1.19 9.98 -17.51
CA ILE A 11 0.47 10.80 -16.52
C ILE A 11 1.31 10.97 -15.26
N SER A 12 1.43 12.21 -14.80
CA SER A 12 2.08 12.49 -13.51
C SER A 12 1.09 12.32 -12.36
N LEU A 13 1.57 11.68 -11.29
CA LEU A 13 0.81 11.44 -10.07
C LEU A 13 1.34 12.32 -8.96
N TYR A 14 0.44 12.80 -8.07
CA TYR A 14 0.81 13.64 -6.95
C TYR A 14 0.23 13.07 -5.65
N GLN A 15 0.96 13.30 -4.55
CA GLN A 15 0.57 12.90 -3.20
C GLN A 15 0.83 14.06 -2.24
N ALA A 16 -0.08 14.30 -1.29
CA ALA A 16 0.14 15.19 -0.17
C ALA A 16 0.82 14.43 0.96
N PHE A 17 1.93 14.95 1.49
CA PHE A 17 2.67 14.32 2.59
C PHE A 17 2.54 15.07 3.90
N ASP A 18 2.48 16.43 3.85
CA ASP A 18 2.43 17.25 5.06
C ASP A 18 1.93 18.66 4.75
N ILE A 19 1.60 19.43 5.80
CA ILE A 19 1.24 20.85 5.70
C ILE A 19 1.89 21.64 6.84
N ASP A 20 2.58 22.73 6.52
CA ASP A 20 3.23 23.58 7.53
C ASP A 20 2.27 24.60 8.16
N ALA A 21 2.75 25.30 9.20
CA ALA A 21 1.96 26.31 9.92
C ALA A 21 1.57 27.53 9.05
N ASP A 22 2.27 27.76 7.93
CA ASP A 22 1.95 28.84 6.98
C ASP A 22 0.97 28.35 5.87
N GLY A 23 0.51 27.11 5.95
CA GLY A 23 -0.40 26.49 4.98
C GLY A 23 0.28 26.06 3.68
N ARG A 24 1.61 25.88 3.66
CA ARG A 24 2.30 25.28 2.53
C ARG A 24 2.17 23.77 2.60
N VAL A 25 1.84 23.16 1.49
CA VAL A 25 1.71 21.70 1.39
C VAL A 25 3.01 21.11 0.85
N LEU A 26 3.59 20.18 1.61
CA LEU A 26 4.64 19.30 1.12
C LEU A 26 3.97 18.19 0.34
N ALA A 27 4.27 18.09 -0.92
CA ALA A 27 3.72 17.07 -1.80
C ALA A 27 4.82 16.29 -2.51
N GLY A 28 4.48 15.12 -3.03
CA GLY A 28 5.27 14.38 -3.98
C GLY A 28 4.71 14.53 -5.38
N GLY A 29 5.58 14.52 -6.39
CA GLY A 29 5.22 14.45 -7.79
C GLY A 29 6.20 13.58 -8.58
N ASP A 30 5.72 12.79 -9.54
CA ASP A 30 6.57 11.91 -10.35
C ASP A 30 6.86 12.46 -11.76
N GLU A 31 6.75 13.77 -11.95
CA GLU A 31 6.99 14.45 -13.23
C GLU A 31 8.38 14.18 -13.83
N SER A 32 9.39 14.03 -12.95
CA SER A 32 10.78 13.70 -13.32
C SER A 32 11.00 12.22 -13.63
N GLY A 33 9.96 11.38 -13.55
CA GLY A 33 10.03 9.93 -13.77
C GLY A 33 10.06 9.06 -12.52
N SER A 34 10.24 9.66 -11.34
CA SER A 34 10.07 9.03 -10.01
C SER A 34 9.58 10.07 -9.01
N MET A 35 8.95 9.63 -7.92
CA MET A 35 8.39 10.50 -6.89
C MET A 35 9.46 11.39 -6.25
N GLN A 36 9.31 12.72 -6.38
CA GLN A 36 10.18 13.75 -5.80
C GLN A 36 9.37 14.75 -5.00
N LEU A 37 9.99 15.38 -4.00
CA LEU A 37 9.30 16.38 -3.18
C LEU A 37 9.14 17.71 -3.93
N ILE A 38 7.95 18.27 -3.77
CA ILE A 38 7.59 19.63 -4.20
C ILE A 38 6.90 20.36 -3.04
N GLU A 39 7.07 21.66 -2.96
CA GLU A 39 6.33 22.52 -2.04
C GLU A 39 5.26 23.30 -2.83
N ILE A 40 4.03 23.31 -2.32
CA ILE A 40 2.91 24.08 -2.91
C ILE A 40 2.53 25.17 -1.92
N ALA A 41 2.75 26.42 -2.31
CA ALA A 41 2.41 27.57 -1.49
C ALA A 41 0.88 27.84 -1.47
N PRO A 42 0.34 28.62 -0.50
CA PRO A 42 -1.09 28.94 -0.43
C PRO A 42 -1.66 29.60 -1.67
N ASP A 43 -0.85 30.35 -2.44
CA ASP A 43 -1.22 30.95 -3.72
C ASP A 43 -1.23 29.97 -4.90
N GLY A 44 -0.84 28.70 -4.66
CA GLY A 44 -0.77 27.63 -5.66
C GLY A 44 0.56 27.55 -6.42
N SER A 45 1.51 28.45 -6.13
CA SER A 45 2.86 28.34 -6.74
C SER A 45 3.58 27.09 -6.25
N ARG A 46 4.34 26.44 -7.15
CA ARG A 46 5.02 25.16 -6.88
C ARG A 46 6.53 25.33 -6.97
N THR A 47 7.23 24.79 -5.98
CA THR A 47 8.70 24.78 -5.92
C THR A 47 9.19 23.33 -5.85
N PRO A 48 9.92 22.83 -6.84
CA PRO A 48 10.59 21.53 -6.76
C PRO A 48 11.65 21.56 -5.66
N LEU A 49 11.62 20.58 -4.75
CA LEU A 49 12.50 20.52 -3.60
C LEU A 49 13.65 19.51 -3.79
N THR A 50 13.38 18.36 -4.42
CA THR A 50 14.37 17.27 -4.58
C THR A 50 14.50 16.82 -6.04
N ALA A 51 15.69 16.27 -6.35
CA ALA A 51 16.01 15.54 -7.58
C ALA A 51 16.94 14.37 -7.22
N LEU A 52 16.42 13.42 -6.44
CA LEU A 52 17.16 12.25 -5.95
C LEU A 52 17.19 11.13 -7.01
N PRO A 53 18.16 10.20 -6.91
CA PRO A 53 18.26 9.07 -7.84
C PRO A 53 17.06 8.11 -7.80
N GLY A 54 16.38 7.99 -6.65
CA GLY A 54 15.20 7.17 -6.40
C GLY A 54 14.02 7.99 -5.87
N PRO A 55 12.87 7.34 -5.63
CA PRO A 55 11.72 7.98 -5.02
C PRO A 55 12.03 8.45 -3.59
N CYS A 56 11.34 9.49 -3.14
CA CYS A 56 11.43 9.98 -1.78
C CYS A 56 10.07 10.47 -1.27
N SER A 57 9.95 10.49 0.06
CA SER A 57 8.85 11.11 0.80
C SER A 57 9.42 12.03 1.87
N GLY A 58 8.56 12.79 2.56
CA GLY A 58 9.07 13.69 3.58
C GLY A 58 8.02 14.20 4.56
N ARG A 59 8.51 14.78 5.65
CA ARG A 59 7.73 15.49 6.67
C ARG A 59 8.39 16.82 6.99
N TYR A 60 7.60 17.88 7.17
CA TYR A 60 8.13 19.14 7.69
C TYR A 60 8.67 18.96 9.10
N LEU A 61 9.75 19.66 9.40
CA LEU A 61 10.26 19.75 10.75
C LEU A 61 9.51 20.88 11.48
N PRO A 62 8.67 20.59 12.51
CA PRO A 62 7.87 21.59 13.17
C PRO A 62 8.70 22.76 13.71
N GLY A 63 8.25 24.00 13.44
CA GLY A 63 8.92 25.22 13.86
C GLY A 63 10.18 25.59 13.07
N GLN A 64 10.54 24.85 12.03
CA GLN A 64 11.70 25.11 11.19
C GLN A 64 11.34 25.06 9.70
N ARG A 65 12.03 25.84 8.88
CA ARG A 65 11.93 25.76 7.42
C ARG A 65 12.84 24.64 6.90
N ALA A 66 12.45 23.41 7.20
CA ALA A 66 13.20 22.20 6.82
C ALA A 66 12.25 21.01 6.66
N VAL A 67 12.71 20.02 5.89
CA VAL A 67 11.99 18.77 5.62
C VAL A 67 12.90 17.60 5.99
N LEU A 68 12.37 16.64 6.74
CA LEU A 68 12.96 15.31 6.89
C LEU A 68 12.60 14.50 5.65
N VAL A 69 13.62 14.03 4.94
CA VAL A 69 13.47 13.29 3.69
C VAL A 69 13.80 11.83 3.92
N SER A 70 12.83 10.96 3.65
CA SER A 70 13.02 9.51 3.61
C SER A 70 13.32 9.08 2.19
N HIS A 71 14.42 8.34 1.98
CA HIS A 71 14.88 7.89 0.66
C HIS A 71 15.61 6.55 0.76
N ASP A 72 15.68 5.82 -0.33
CA ASP A 72 16.48 4.60 -0.47
C ASP A 72 17.43 4.67 -1.67
N THR A 73 18.09 3.56 -2.01
CA THR A 73 18.99 3.46 -3.16
C THR A 73 18.54 2.35 -4.10
N GLY A 74 18.05 2.74 -5.28
CA GLY A 74 17.70 1.77 -6.34
C GLY A 74 16.56 0.80 -5.99
N GLY A 75 15.70 1.15 -5.02
CA GLY A 75 14.57 0.33 -4.59
C GLY A 75 14.95 -0.79 -3.60
N ASP A 76 16.12 -0.70 -2.94
CA ASP A 76 16.59 -1.69 -1.94
C ASP A 76 15.84 -1.62 -0.60
N GLU A 77 14.92 -0.68 -0.46
CA GLU A 77 14.10 -0.39 0.75
C GLU A 77 14.93 -0.11 2.03
N ARG A 78 16.24 0.06 1.90
CA ARG A 78 17.08 0.49 3.03
C ARG A 78 16.95 1.99 3.25
N HIS A 79 15.76 2.36 3.74
CA HIS A 79 15.42 3.76 3.96
C HIS A 79 16.40 4.46 4.87
N GLN A 80 16.76 5.69 4.49
CA GLN A 80 17.64 6.60 5.20
C GLN A 80 16.88 7.89 5.49
N ILE A 81 17.25 8.60 6.55
CA ILE A 81 16.63 9.86 6.96
C ILE A 81 17.65 10.98 6.83
N SER A 82 17.31 11.99 6.04
CA SER A 82 18.15 13.18 5.81
C SER A 82 17.34 14.45 6.01
N LEU A 83 18.01 15.57 6.29
CA LEU A 83 17.39 16.88 6.44
C LEU A 83 17.66 17.72 5.19
N LEU A 84 16.61 18.34 4.67
CA LEU A 84 16.66 19.36 3.64
C LEU A 84 16.23 20.71 4.22
N ARG A 85 17.15 21.70 4.24
CA ARG A 85 16.79 23.08 4.60
C ARG A 85 16.12 23.78 3.43
N LEU A 86 15.11 24.59 3.72
CA LEU A 86 14.28 25.28 2.73
C LEU A 86 14.53 26.79 2.72
N PRO A 87 14.56 27.43 1.52
CA PRO A 87 14.56 26.80 0.20
C PRO A 87 15.86 26.04 -0.08
N PRO A 88 15.88 25.06 -1.04
CA PRO A 88 17.11 24.38 -1.40
C PRO A 88 18.22 25.35 -1.84
N ALA A 89 19.46 25.08 -1.43
CA ALA A 89 20.59 25.92 -1.76
C ALA A 89 20.80 26.05 -3.28
N GLY A 90 21.13 27.26 -3.73
CA GLY A 90 21.40 27.55 -5.14
C GLY A 90 20.15 27.63 -6.03
N GLY A 91 18.92 27.62 -5.45
CA GLY A 91 17.67 27.78 -6.20
C GLY A 91 17.33 26.65 -7.17
N ARG A 92 17.95 25.48 -7.03
CA ARG A 92 17.68 24.24 -7.76
C ARG A 92 17.16 23.16 -6.82
N PRO A 93 16.44 22.13 -7.30
CA PRO A 93 16.11 20.97 -6.48
C PRO A 93 17.36 20.30 -5.90
N ALA A 94 17.28 19.90 -4.62
CA ALA A 94 18.36 19.26 -3.89
C ALA A 94 18.65 17.86 -4.44
N ARG A 95 19.93 17.54 -4.59
CA ARG A 95 20.44 16.20 -4.87
C ARG A 95 20.83 15.52 -3.56
N LEU A 96 21.14 14.24 -3.61
CA LEU A 96 21.47 13.45 -2.43
C LEU A 96 22.62 14.05 -1.59
N ASP A 97 23.64 14.62 -2.25
CA ASP A 97 24.79 15.25 -1.59
C ASP A 97 24.46 16.63 -0.97
N ASP A 98 23.33 17.23 -1.32
CA ASP A 98 22.86 18.49 -0.74
C ASP A 98 22.06 18.25 0.57
N LEU A 99 21.74 17.00 0.90
CA LEU A 99 20.98 16.64 2.10
C LEU A 99 21.92 16.42 3.30
N GLU A 100 21.57 17.02 4.44
CA GLU A 100 22.27 16.78 5.72
C GLU A 100 21.88 15.40 6.28
N PRO A 101 22.81 14.48 6.57
CA PRO A 101 22.48 13.19 7.17
C PRO A 101 21.90 13.36 8.58
N VAL A 102 20.73 12.77 8.85
CA VAL A 102 20.16 12.66 10.21
C VAL A 102 20.39 11.26 10.75
N VAL A 103 19.92 10.24 10.01
CA VAL A 103 20.22 8.83 10.29
C VAL A 103 20.58 8.19 8.96
N ARG A 104 21.88 7.90 8.77
CA ARG A 104 22.39 7.35 7.51
C ARG A 104 23.39 6.24 7.76
N ASP A 105 22.93 5.01 7.59
CA ASP A 105 23.74 3.80 7.53
C ASP A 105 23.11 2.82 6.52
N PRO A 106 23.60 2.79 5.27
CA PRO A 106 22.98 2.04 4.18
C PRO A 106 23.02 0.52 4.36
N ARG A 107 23.65 0.01 5.42
CA ARG A 107 23.58 -1.41 5.77
C ARG A 107 22.25 -1.80 6.40
N TYR A 108 21.51 -0.82 6.94
CA TYR A 108 20.30 -1.03 7.75
C TYR A 108 19.16 -0.16 7.25
N MET A 109 17.97 -0.48 7.73
CA MET A 109 16.75 0.30 7.49
C MET A 109 16.52 1.30 8.63
N HIS A 110 16.09 2.51 8.27
CA HIS A 110 15.72 3.56 9.22
C HIS A 110 14.40 4.18 8.77
N VAL A 111 13.29 3.74 9.36
CA VAL A 111 11.94 4.15 8.97
C VAL A 111 11.49 5.27 9.90
N LEU A 112 11.30 6.48 9.36
CA LEU A 112 10.74 7.61 10.11
C LEU A 112 9.30 7.29 10.53
N ALA A 113 9.03 7.30 11.84
CA ALA A 113 7.73 6.99 12.40
C ALA A 113 6.99 8.25 12.85
N ASP A 114 7.65 9.14 13.62
CA ASP A 114 7.01 10.37 14.08
C ASP A 114 8.00 11.52 14.23
N VAL A 115 7.51 12.77 14.22
CA VAL A 115 8.30 13.99 14.25
C VAL A 115 7.68 14.99 15.21
N THR A 116 8.49 15.50 16.14
CA THR A 116 8.15 16.67 16.98
C THR A 116 9.10 17.84 16.72
N GLY A 117 8.87 18.99 17.36
CA GLY A 117 9.77 20.14 17.22
C GLY A 117 11.19 19.90 17.76
N GLY A 118 11.40 18.91 18.63
CA GLY A 118 12.69 18.65 19.28
C GLY A 118 13.30 17.27 19.03
N ALA A 119 12.51 16.31 18.56
CA ALA A 119 12.96 14.92 18.38
C ALA A 119 12.23 14.23 17.23
N ILE A 120 12.83 13.16 16.74
CA ILE A 120 12.17 12.18 15.85
C ILE A 120 12.11 10.82 16.53
N CYS A 121 11.05 10.08 16.22
CA CYS A 121 10.98 8.65 16.44
C CYS A 121 11.20 7.94 15.11
N TYR A 122 12.07 6.94 15.09
CA TYR A 122 12.26 6.09 13.93
C TYR A 122 12.48 4.64 14.36
N PHE A 123 12.14 3.71 13.48
CA PHE A 123 12.43 2.29 13.67
C PHE A 123 13.70 1.91 12.94
N THR A 124 14.54 1.06 13.53
CA THR A 124 15.78 0.59 12.89
C THR A 124 16.09 -0.84 13.23
N ASN A 125 16.57 -1.60 12.24
CA ASN A 125 17.03 -2.97 12.42
C ASN A 125 18.57 -3.06 12.64
N ARG A 126 19.23 -1.97 13.02
CA ARG A 126 20.70 -1.90 13.14
C ARG A 126 21.29 -2.82 14.22
N ARG A 127 20.50 -3.27 15.21
CA ARG A 127 20.95 -4.15 16.28
C ARG A 127 21.40 -5.52 15.75
N ASN A 128 20.60 -6.13 14.86
CA ASN A 128 20.86 -7.48 14.37
C ASN A 128 20.46 -7.71 12.89
N GLY A 129 20.03 -6.68 12.19
CA GLY A 129 19.56 -6.76 10.79
C GLY A 129 18.17 -7.38 10.62
N VAL A 130 17.47 -7.72 11.71
CA VAL A 130 16.18 -8.42 11.72
C VAL A 130 15.11 -7.62 12.46
N ASP A 131 15.28 -7.47 13.78
CA ASP A 131 14.30 -6.81 14.65
C ASP A 131 14.39 -5.29 14.51
N PHE A 132 13.26 -4.63 14.51
CA PHE A 132 13.18 -3.18 14.50
C PHE A 132 13.05 -2.66 15.93
N ASP A 133 13.95 -1.78 16.33
CA ASP A 133 13.90 -1.12 17.62
C ASP A 133 13.42 0.33 17.42
N PRO A 134 12.46 0.82 18.23
CA PRO A 134 12.13 2.25 18.26
C PRO A 134 13.32 3.06 18.82
N VAL A 135 13.64 4.17 18.17
CA VAL A 135 14.70 5.07 18.59
C VAL A 135 14.15 6.49 18.67
N ILE A 136 14.35 7.13 19.81
CA ILE A 136 14.10 8.57 19.96
C ILE A 136 15.43 9.30 19.77
N ARG A 137 15.48 10.19 18.78
CA ARG A 137 16.67 11.00 18.47
C ARG A 137 16.39 12.48 18.67
N GLY A 138 17.17 13.10 19.54
CA GLY A 138 17.19 14.54 19.72
C GLY A 138 17.73 15.24 18.47
N LEU A 139 17.04 16.25 17.96
CA LEU A 139 17.44 16.99 16.76
C LEU A 139 18.52 18.02 17.04
N ALA A 140 18.61 18.55 18.27
CA ALA A 140 19.56 19.60 18.63
C ALA A 140 20.98 19.05 18.88
N ASP A 141 21.10 17.89 19.53
CA ASP A 141 22.36 17.31 19.99
C ASP A 141 22.69 15.95 19.34
N GLY A 142 21.73 15.40 18.58
CA GLY A 142 21.88 14.09 17.95
C GLY A 142 21.89 12.92 18.93
N SER A 143 21.53 13.14 20.21
CA SER A 143 21.40 12.07 21.21
C SER A 143 20.38 11.02 20.78
N GLU A 144 20.65 9.75 21.05
CA GLU A 144 19.74 8.66 20.75
C GLU A 144 19.40 7.86 22.01
N ARG A 145 18.12 7.53 22.14
CA ARG A 145 17.60 6.58 23.11
C ARG A 145 17.00 5.42 22.35
N VAL A 146 17.64 4.26 22.41
CA VAL A 146 17.18 3.02 21.79
C VAL A 146 16.28 2.29 22.78
N LEU A 147 15.11 1.85 22.36
CA LEU A 147 14.12 1.15 23.17
C LEU A 147 14.11 -0.33 22.76
N GLU A 148 14.83 -1.17 23.51
CA GLU A 148 15.05 -2.58 23.16
C GLU A 148 14.10 -3.49 23.95
N PHE A 149 13.10 -4.06 23.27
CA PHE A 149 12.19 -5.04 23.87
C PHE A 149 12.34 -6.46 23.30
N GLY A 150 13.38 -6.68 22.47
CA GLY A 150 13.80 -7.98 21.91
C GLY A 150 12.78 -8.69 21.02
N GLY A 151 13.20 -9.14 19.83
CA GLY A 151 12.42 -10.03 18.97
C GLY A 151 11.05 -9.51 18.53
N ARG A 152 10.86 -8.19 18.43
CA ARG A 152 9.59 -7.54 18.11
C ARG A 152 9.71 -6.70 16.86
N SER A 153 8.59 -6.52 16.18
CA SER A 153 8.44 -5.56 15.08
C SER A 153 7.39 -4.52 15.46
N TYR A 154 7.55 -3.33 14.93
CA TYR A 154 6.69 -2.18 15.18
C TYR A 154 6.30 -1.58 13.82
N ASP A 155 5.03 -1.21 13.67
CA ASP A 155 4.52 -0.67 12.40
C ASP A 155 4.22 0.82 12.50
N GLU A 156 3.72 1.29 13.66
CA GLU A 156 3.43 2.71 13.89
C GLU A 156 3.97 3.18 15.24
N ALA A 157 4.26 4.47 15.34
CA ALA A 157 4.56 5.14 16.59
C ALA A 157 3.99 6.57 16.60
N ALA A 158 3.62 7.05 17.80
CA ALA A 158 3.25 8.42 18.05
C ALA A 158 3.86 8.91 19.37
N LEU A 159 4.49 10.08 19.34
CA LEU A 159 5.01 10.78 20.51
C LEU A 159 3.90 11.65 21.12
N SER A 160 3.75 11.61 22.46
CA SER A 160 2.86 12.55 23.13
C SER A 160 3.40 14.00 23.03
N PRO A 161 2.53 15.01 23.02
CA PRO A 161 2.93 16.41 22.89
C PRO A 161 3.93 16.90 23.96
N ASP A 162 3.85 16.32 25.17
CA ASP A 162 4.77 16.62 26.29
C ASP A 162 6.09 15.81 26.21
N GLY A 163 6.22 14.90 25.24
CA GLY A 163 7.38 14.01 25.07
C GLY A 163 7.53 12.92 26.12
N ARG A 164 6.52 12.70 26.96
CA ARG A 164 6.56 11.69 28.01
C ARG A 164 6.26 10.29 27.50
N TRP A 165 5.29 10.15 26.61
CA TRP A 165 4.80 8.87 26.15
C TRP A 165 5.17 8.61 24.68
N LEU A 166 5.54 7.38 24.38
CA LEU A 166 5.56 6.84 23.03
C LEU A 166 4.48 5.76 22.95
N ALA A 167 3.49 5.95 22.09
CA ALA A 167 2.57 4.90 21.67
C ALA A 167 3.15 4.14 20.50
N VAL A 168 3.03 2.81 20.50
CA VAL A 168 3.50 1.94 19.40
C VAL A 168 2.47 0.86 19.09
N THR A 169 2.38 0.46 17.83
CA THR A 169 1.82 -0.83 17.45
C THR A 169 2.92 -1.88 17.47
N VAL A 170 2.66 -3.00 18.13
CA VAL A 170 3.60 -4.11 18.27
C VAL A 170 3.03 -5.31 17.54
N SER A 171 3.70 -5.75 16.50
CA SER A 171 3.23 -6.89 15.70
C SER A 171 3.27 -8.20 16.49
N SER A 172 2.26 -9.04 16.32
CA SER A 172 2.24 -10.40 16.84
C SER A 172 3.39 -11.22 16.25
N PRO A 173 4.11 -12.01 17.04
CA PRO A 173 5.14 -12.89 16.50
C PRO A 173 4.59 -14.15 15.81
N VAL A 174 3.29 -14.45 15.95
CA VAL A 174 2.71 -15.74 15.54
C VAL A 174 1.43 -15.62 14.70
N THR A 175 0.75 -14.48 14.72
CA THR A 175 -0.53 -14.29 14.01
C THR A 175 -0.38 -13.19 12.98
N ALA A 176 -0.77 -13.48 11.75
CA ALA A 176 -0.82 -12.49 10.67
C ALA A 176 -1.87 -11.40 10.99
N ASN A 177 -1.67 -10.21 10.43
CA ASN A 177 -2.58 -9.07 10.61
C ASN A 177 -3.00 -8.83 12.06
N SER A 178 -2.07 -9.02 12.97
CA SER A 178 -2.33 -8.89 14.40
C SER A 178 -1.24 -8.06 15.06
N GLU A 179 -1.64 -6.91 15.55
CA GLU A 179 -0.84 -6.01 16.36
C GLU A 179 -1.57 -5.76 17.68
N HIS A 180 -0.84 -5.30 18.68
CA HIS A 180 -1.41 -4.68 19.87
C HIS A 180 -0.83 -3.27 20.06
N VAL A 181 -1.60 -2.40 20.68
CA VAL A 181 -1.16 -1.05 21.05
C VAL A 181 -0.53 -1.09 22.43
N ALA A 182 0.67 -0.53 22.56
CA ALA A 182 1.36 -0.36 23.82
C ALA A 182 1.84 1.08 24.01
N LEU A 183 2.02 1.49 25.25
CA LEU A 183 2.63 2.75 25.66
C LEU A 183 3.97 2.50 26.33
N ILE A 184 4.93 3.40 26.09
CA ILE A 184 6.24 3.40 26.72
C ILE A 184 6.41 4.75 27.43
N ASP A 185 6.68 4.72 28.76
CA ASP A 185 6.99 5.93 29.53
C ASP A 185 8.46 6.33 29.31
N LEU A 186 8.69 7.37 28.53
CA LEU A 186 10.02 7.88 28.21
C LEU A 186 10.68 8.60 29.39
N THR A 187 9.99 8.84 30.51
CA THR A 187 10.58 9.36 31.75
C THR A 187 11.23 8.27 32.61
N ALA A 188 10.95 6.99 32.32
CA ALA A 188 11.63 5.87 32.96
C ALA A 188 13.15 5.93 32.68
N PRO A 189 14.01 5.48 33.61
CA PRO A 189 15.45 5.37 33.33
C PRO A 189 15.73 4.49 32.14
N ALA A 190 16.77 4.85 31.35
CA ALA A 190 17.14 4.07 30.17
C ALA A 190 17.42 2.60 30.52
N GLY A 191 16.80 1.68 29.76
CA GLY A 191 16.88 0.24 29.98
C GLY A 191 15.94 -0.30 31.09
N GLN A 192 15.04 0.54 31.61
CA GLN A 192 13.99 0.17 32.56
C GLN A 192 12.58 0.49 32.03
N GLU A 193 12.49 0.77 30.74
CA GLU A 193 11.23 1.00 30.06
C GLU A 193 10.43 -0.30 29.98
N GLU A 194 9.10 -0.17 30.12
CA GLU A 194 8.16 -1.27 29.99
C GLU A 194 7.13 -0.96 28.90
N LEU A 195 6.65 -2.00 28.23
CA LEU A 195 5.49 -1.93 27.34
C LEU A 195 4.22 -2.05 28.19
N LEU A 196 3.48 -0.95 28.31
CA LEU A 196 2.19 -0.90 29.00
C LEU A 196 1.08 -1.16 27.99
N GLU A 197 0.41 -2.28 28.09
CA GLU A 197 -0.66 -2.67 27.14
C GLU A 197 -1.83 -1.68 27.17
N VAL A 198 -2.25 -1.25 25.98
CA VAL A 198 -3.48 -0.50 25.71
C VAL A 198 -4.55 -1.42 25.13
N THR A 199 -4.14 -2.31 24.21
CA THR A 199 -4.99 -3.39 23.68
C THR A 199 -4.37 -4.74 24.03
N PRO A 200 -5.17 -5.82 24.20
CA PRO A 200 -4.66 -7.14 24.57
C PRO A 200 -3.66 -7.69 23.53
N ALA A 201 -2.50 -8.15 23.99
CA ALA A 201 -1.47 -8.72 23.14
C ALA A 201 -1.79 -10.14 22.63
N ASP A 202 -2.71 -10.85 23.29
CA ASP A 202 -3.14 -12.22 22.98
C ASP A 202 -4.40 -12.30 22.12
N ALA A 203 -5.04 -11.15 21.82
CA ALA A 203 -6.22 -11.07 20.99
C ALA A 203 -5.86 -10.61 19.59
N PRO A 204 -6.05 -11.44 18.53
CA PRO A 204 -5.79 -11.03 17.15
C PRO A 204 -6.63 -9.80 16.76
N ALA A 205 -5.94 -8.72 16.38
CA ALA A 205 -6.58 -7.48 15.96
C ALA A 205 -5.64 -6.63 15.10
N MET A 206 -6.20 -5.92 14.13
CA MET A 206 -5.53 -4.81 13.46
C MET A 206 -5.64 -3.57 14.32
N ASN A 207 -4.52 -2.86 14.49
CA ASN A 207 -4.45 -1.61 15.22
C ASN A 207 -3.62 -0.60 14.42
N GLN A 208 -4.17 0.61 14.20
CA GLN A 208 -3.55 1.62 13.33
C GLN A 208 -3.96 3.04 13.70
N ALA A 209 -3.36 4.03 13.04
CA ALA A 209 -3.67 5.45 13.16
C ALA A 209 -3.54 5.98 14.59
N LEU A 210 -2.39 5.68 15.24
CA LEU A 210 -2.11 6.14 16.60
C LEU A 210 -1.92 7.66 16.66
N ARG A 211 -2.70 8.36 17.47
CA ARG A 211 -2.56 9.83 17.67
C ARG A 211 -2.89 10.20 19.11
N PHE A 212 -2.03 10.97 19.74
CA PHE A 212 -2.37 11.58 21.03
C PHE A 212 -3.33 12.76 20.86
N SER A 213 -4.15 12.98 21.90
CA SER A 213 -4.86 14.25 22.04
C SER A 213 -3.87 15.39 22.23
N PRO A 214 -4.22 16.66 21.87
CA PRO A 214 -3.30 17.80 21.97
C PRO A 214 -2.79 18.08 23.39
N ASP A 215 -3.58 17.73 24.40
CA ASP A 215 -3.21 17.83 25.83
C ASP A 215 -2.43 16.62 26.36
N GLY A 216 -2.20 15.61 25.51
CA GLY A 216 -1.52 14.37 25.88
C GLY A 216 -2.30 13.47 26.84
N ALA A 217 -3.56 13.78 27.14
CA ALA A 217 -4.35 13.04 28.13
C ALA A 217 -4.99 11.75 27.58
N ALA A 218 -5.09 11.63 26.27
CA ALA A 218 -5.70 10.47 25.61
C ALA A 218 -4.93 10.04 24.36
N LEU A 219 -5.04 8.75 24.03
CA LEU A 219 -4.61 8.16 22.74
C LEU A 219 -5.84 7.79 21.93
N TYR A 220 -5.90 8.25 20.68
CA TYR A 220 -6.84 7.78 19.66
C TYR A 220 -6.17 6.71 18.80
N TYR A 221 -6.93 5.70 18.42
CA TYR A 221 -6.48 4.66 17.51
C TYR A 221 -7.67 3.94 16.86
N SER A 222 -7.43 3.28 15.76
CA SER A 222 -8.42 2.45 15.07
C SER A 222 -8.09 0.98 15.30
N SER A 223 -9.09 0.19 15.67
CA SER A 223 -8.89 -1.22 16.05
C SER A 223 -10.14 -2.05 15.76
N ASN A 224 -9.95 -3.32 15.39
CA ASN A 224 -11.03 -4.31 15.34
C ASN A 224 -10.97 -5.30 16.51
N ASN A 225 -10.40 -4.89 17.66
CA ASN A 225 -10.21 -5.77 18.82
C ASN A 225 -11.52 -6.44 19.28
N ASP A 226 -12.61 -5.67 19.43
CA ASP A 226 -13.93 -6.18 19.82
C ASP A 226 -14.94 -6.17 18.67
N HIS A 227 -14.48 -5.93 17.42
CA HIS A 227 -15.31 -5.74 16.25
C HIS A 227 -14.86 -6.61 15.08
N GLU A 228 -15.75 -6.84 14.13
CA GLU A 228 -15.40 -7.48 12.85
C GLU A 228 -14.63 -6.51 11.94
N PHE A 229 -15.06 -5.25 11.90
CA PHE A 229 -14.41 -4.15 11.18
C PHE A 229 -13.66 -3.24 12.14
N THR A 230 -12.68 -2.48 11.67
CA THR A 230 -11.99 -1.51 12.53
C THR A 230 -12.97 -0.41 12.98
N ALA A 231 -12.82 -0.01 14.23
CA ALA A 231 -13.58 1.05 14.89
C ALA A 231 -12.62 2.01 15.57
N VAL A 232 -12.99 3.28 15.74
CA VAL A 232 -12.16 4.28 16.39
C VAL A 232 -12.39 4.28 17.89
N ALA A 233 -11.29 4.13 18.63
CA ALA A 233 -11.25 4.17 20.08
C ALA A 233 -10.50 5.38 20.62
N ARG A 234 -10.89 5.82 21.80
CA ARG A 234 -10.16 6.76 22.64
C ARG A 234 -9.78 6.06 23.95
N PHE A 235 -8.49 6.06 24.27
CA PHE A 235 -7.94 5.52 25.51
C PHE A 235 -7.50 6.68 26.40
N ASP A 236 -8.09 6.79 27.60
CA ASP A 236 -7.73 7.80 28.59
C ASP A 236 -6.54 7.32 29.41
N LEU A 237 -5.44 8.07 29.40
CA LEU A 237 -4.17 7.66 30.01
C LEU A 237 -4.23 7.60 31.54
N ALA A 238 -5.03 8.46 32.15
CA ALA A 238 -5.11 8.54 33.62
C ALA A 238 -5.95 7.42 34.22
N SER A 239 -7.13 7.18 33.66
CA SER A 239 -8.05 6.13 34.13
C SER A 239 -7.78 4.76 33.50
N ARG A 240 -7.00 4.71 32.38
CA ARG A 240 -6.76 3.53 31.54
C ARG A 240 -8.04 2.91 30.97
N ASN A 241 -9.06 3.73 30.78
CA ASN A 241 -10.32 3.30 30.19
C ASN A 241 -10.33 3.55 28.67
N ARG A 242 -10.81 2.55 27.94
CA ARG A 242 -11.10 2.65 26.50
C ARG A 242 -12.57 2.99 26.29
N THR A 243 -12.84 3.90 25.34
CA THR A 243 -14.17 4.22 24.87
C THR A 243 -14.19 4.10 23.34
N TRP A 244 -15.10 3.29 22.80
CA TRP A 244 -15.36 3.25 21.36
C TRP A 244 -16.16 4.49 20.98
N LEU A 245 -15.66 5.25 20.00
CA LEU A 245 -16.27 6.50 19.55
C LEU A 245 -17.09 6.31 18.28
N VAL A 246 -16.52 5.63 17.29
CA VAL A 246 -17.17 5.41 15.99
C VAL A 246 -16.91 3.98 15.54
N ALA A 247 -17.97 3.26 15.24
CA ALA A 247 -17.92 1.89 14.70
C ALA A 247 -18.94 1.76 13.55
N ASP A 248 -18.67 0.78 12.68
CA ASP A 248 -19.57 0.40 11.59
C ASP A 248 -19.56 -1.13 11.43
N ASP A 249 -20.72 -1.73 11.21
CA ASP A 249 -20.85 -3.19 11.09
C ASP A 249 -20.57 -3.72 9.66
N ALA A 250 -20.28 -2.82 8.71
CA ALA A 250 -20.12 -3.16 7.30
C ALA A 250 -18.90 -2.50 6.61
N ALA A 251 -18.13 -1.69 7.36
CA ALA A 251 -16.99 -0.96 6.82
C ALA A 251 -15.92 -0.71 7.89
N ASP A 252 -14.66 -0.79 7.51
CA ASP A 252 -13.57 -0.33 8.35
C ASP A 252 -13.65 1.17 8.56
N VAL A 253 -13.43 1.62 9.81
CA VAL A 253 -13.43 3.03 10.22
C VAL A 253 -12.07 3.39 10.78
N THR A 254 -11.48 4.47 10.25
CA THR A 254 -10.22 5.03 10.71
C THR A 254 -10.40 6.49 11.10
N GLY A 255 -9.67 6.97 12.13
CA GLY A 255 -9.88 8.31 12.67
C GLY A 255 -8.61 9.06 13.04
N TRP A 256 -8.59 10.38 12.76
CA TRP A 256 -7.48 11.29 13.05
C TRP A 256 -8.00 12.55 13.77
N PRO A 257 -7.63 12.77 15.06
CA PRO A 257 -8.05 13.96 15.80
C PRO A 257 -7.41 15.22 15.22
N SER A 258 -8.14 16.35 15.29
CA SER A 258 -7.63 17.67 14.91
C SER A 258 -6.62 18.20 15.96
N PRO A 259 -5.69 19.09 15.55
CA PRO A 259 -4.70 19.69 16.46
C PRO A 259 -5.29 20.47 17.64
N ASP A 260 -6.50 21.02 17.52
CA ASP A 260 -7.21 21.68 18.62
C ASP A 260 -8.01 20.73 19.52
N GLY A 261 -8.08 19.43 19.15
CA GLY A 261 -8.78 18.39 19.89
C GLY A 261 -10.31 18.45 19.82
N SER A 262 -10.90 19.32 19.01
CA SER A 262 -12.34 19.48 18.92
C SER A 262 -13.00 18.52 17.90
N LEU A 263 -12.27 18.19 16.84
CA LEU A 263 -12.76 17.42 15.71
C LEU A 263 -12.03 16.07 15.59
N LEU A 264 -12.73 15.09 15.04
CA LEU A 264 -12.19 13.81 14.64
C LEU A 264 -12.53 13.60 13.17
N LEU A 265 -11.52 13.59 12.30
CA LEU A 265 -11.68 13.18 10.91
C LEU A 265 -11.90 11.68 10.89
N ILE A 266 -12.97 11.23 10.28
CA ILE A 266 -13.31 9.82 10.11
C ILE A 266 -13.28 9.48 8.63
N GLU A 267 -12.59 8.39 8.29
CA GLU A 267 -12.75 7.67 7.03
C GLU A 267 -13.54 6.39 7.26
N ARG A 268 -14.54 6.16 6.41
CA ARG A 268 -15.18 4.85 6.24
C ARG A 268 -14.71 4.25 4.92
N ASN A 269 -14.16 3.05 4.97
CA ASN A 269 -13.76 2.29 3.79
C ASN A 269 -14.94 1.46 3.27
N VAL A 270 -15.72 2.00 2.36
CA VAL A 270 -16.91 1.36 1.83
C VAL A 270 -16.60 0.70 0.50
N ASP A 271 -16.35 -0.61 0.51
CA ASP A 271 -16.02 -1.40 -0.69
C ASP A 271 -14.88 -0.78 -1.52
N GLY A 272 -13.81 -0.37 -0.82
CA GLY A 272 -12.60 0.19 -1.43
C GLY A 272 -12.67 1.68 -1.78
N ARG A 273 -13.74 2.41 -1.44
CA ARG A 273 -13.79 3.88 -1.55
C ARG A 273 -13.77 4.54 -0.17
N SER A 274 -13.24 5.74 -0.10
CA SER A 274 -13.23 6.56 1.12
C SER A 274 -14.48 7.43 1.20
N GLU A 275 -15.17 7.40 2.33
CA GLU A 275 -16.17 8.39 2.72
C GLU A 275 -15.60 9.16 3.92
N LEU A 276 -15.40 10.47 3.77
CA LEU A 276 -14.86 11.32 4.82
C LEU A 276 -15.95 12.09 5.54
N ALA A 277 -15.88 12.13 6.88
CA ALA A 277 -16.78 12.93 7.71
C ALA A 277 -16.02 13.52 8.91
N LEU A 278 -16.54 14.61 9.46
CA LEU A 278 -16.10 15.13 10.74
C LEU A 278 -17.05 14.69 11.84
N HIS A 279 -16.45 14.28 12.94
CA HIS A 279 -17.13 13.93 14.19
C HIS A 279 -16.61 14.80 15.31
N ASP A 280 -17.37 14.92 16.38
CA ASP A 280 -16.93 15.50 17.64
C ASP A 280 -15.91 14.56 18.31
N ALA A 281 -14.72 15.04 18.62
CA ALA A 281 -13.63 14.20 19.10
C ALA A 281 -13.86 13.62 20.50
N ALA A 282 -14.72 14.22 21.32
CA ALA A 282 -15.01 13.75 22.67
C ALA A 282 -16.11 12.68 22.69
N THR A 283 -17.13 12.84 21.84
CA THR A 283 -18.35 12.01 21.86
C THR A 283 -18.45 11.02 20.70
N GLY A 284 -17.67 11.20 19.64
CA GLY A 284 -17.81 10.45 18.39
C GLY A 284 -19.04 10.81 17.55
N SER A 285 -19.81 11.84 17.95
CA SER A 285 -21.03 12.22 17.24
C SER A 285 -20.71 12.82 15.86
N ARG A 286 -21.36 12.33 14.81
CA ARG A 286 -21.17 12.83 13.43
C ARG A 286 -21.67 14.28 13.33
N LEU A 287 -20.83 15.14 12.81
CA LEU A 287 -21.11 16.57 12.63
C LEU A 287 -21.47 16.90 11.18
N ARG A 288 -20.67 16.43 10.22
CA ARG A 288 -20.86 16.70 8.78
C ARG A 288 -20.03 15.81 7.90
N ASP A 289 -20.46 15.67 6.65
CA ASP A 289 -19.68 15.02 5.59
C ASP A 289 -18.68 16.00 4.98
N LEU A 290 -17.54 15.48 4.54
CA LEU A 290 -16.54 16.23 3.79
C LEU A 290 -16.61 15.82 2.31
N PRO A 291 -16.98 16.74 1.40
CA PRO A 291 -17.12 16.42 0.00
C PRO A 291 -15.75 16.19 -0.66
N LEU A 292 -15.61 15.03 -1.30
CA LEU A 292 -14.49 14.68 -2.17
C LEU A 292 -14.84 14.97 -3.64
N PRO A 293 -13.84 15.09 -4.54
CA PRO A 293 -14.07 15.37 -5.97
C PRO A 293 -14.94 14.32 -6.69
N SER A 294 -14.95 13.09 -6.20
CA SER A 294 -15.79 12.00 -6.70
C SER A 294 -16.29 11.14 -5.54
N GLN A 295 -17.44 10.49 -5.73
CA GLN A 295 -17.95 9.49 -4.78
C GLN A 295 -17.17 8.17 -4.83
N ALA A 296 -16.49 7.87 -5.95
CA ALA A 296 -15.58 6.76 -6.09
C ALA A 296 -14.14 7.29 -5.95
N GLY A 297 -13.38 6.75 -5.01
CA GLY A 297 -11.98 7.13 -4.83
C GLY A 297 -11.46 6.90 -3.42
N VAL A 298 -10.18 7.14 -3.25
CA VAL A 298 -9.41 6.93 -2.02
C VAL A 298 -8.76 8.23 -1.61
N ALA A 299 -8.86 8.60 -0.34
CA ALA A 299 -8.39 9.88 0.21
C ALA A 299 -7.41 9.73 1.40
N VAL A 300 -6.94 8.52 1.68
CA VAL A 300 -6.16 8.22 2.90
C VAL A 300 -4.82 7.51 2.64
N ALA A 301 -4.32 7.60 1.43
CA ALA A 301 -3.03 7.00 1.08
C ALA A 301 -2.14 8.02 0.33
N PRO A 302 -1.16 8.65 0.99
CA PRO A 302 -0.80 8.59 2.42
C PRO A 302 -1.89 9.10 3.37
N GLU A 303 -1.68 8.94 4.70
CA GLU A 303 -2.62 9.41 5.71
C GLU A 303 -2.92 10.91 5.59
N PRO A 304 -4.17 11.32 5.91
CA PRO A 304 -4.56 12.72 5.96
C PRO A 304 -3.75 13.50 7.00
N VAL A 305 -3.41 14.75 6.69
CA VAL A 305 -2.66 15.62 7.61
C VAL A 305 -3.45 16.90 7.87
N TRP A 306 -3.73 17.18 9.13
CA TRP A 306 -4.38 18.39 9.56
C TRP A 306 -3.45 19.62 9.49
N ALA A 307 -3.97 20.75 9.03
CA ALA A 307 -3.32 22.03 9.27
C ALA A 307 -3.32 22.35 10.77
N ALA A 308 -2.30 23.05 11.25
CA ALA A 308 -2.12 23.36 12.68
C ALA A 308 -3.30 24.13 13.31
N ASP A 309 -4.04 24.89 12.51
CA ASP A 309 -5.24 25.65 12.93
C ASP A 309 -6.54 24.84 12.85
N SER A 310 -6.47 23.56 12.52
CA SER A 310 -7.62 22.65 12.36
C SER A 310 -8.64 23.08 11.29
N SER A 311 -8.30 24.01 10.41
CA SER A 311 -9.21 24.56 9.41
C SER A 311 -9.35 23.70 8.15
N VAL A 312 -8.29 22.97 7.79
CA VAL A 312 -8.23 22.13 6.58
C VAL A 312 -7.44 20.86 6.84
N VAL A 313 -7.68 19.86 6.00
CA VAL A 313 -6.92 18.60 5.95
C VAL A 313 -6.27 18.49 4.57
N ALA A 314 -4.96 18.26 4.53
CA ALA A 314 -4.25 17.88 3.32
C ALA A 314 -4.46 16.38 3.07
N VAL A 315 -4.90 16.03 1.87
CA VAL A 315 -5.15 14.64 1.46
C VAL A 315 -4.63 14.38 0.06
N SER A 316 -4.25 13.16 -0.20
CA SER A 316 -4.08 12.64 -1.56
C SER A 316 -5.40 12.03 -2.00
N PHE A 317 -5.94 12.43 -3.14
CA PHE A 317 -7.16 11.85 -3.66
C PHE A 317 -6.93 11.22 -5.03
N THR A 318 -7.38 9.99 -5.19
CA THR A 318 -7.36 9.27 -6.46
C THR A 318 -8.69 8.55 -6.65
N GLY A 319 -9.24 8.56 -7.85
CA GLY A 319 -10.43 7.78 -8.22
C GLY A 319 -10.13 6.79 -9.32
N PRO A 320 -11.04 5.89 -9.67
CA PRO A 320 -10.81 4.92 -10.73
C PRO A 320 -10.42 5.55 -12.08
N ASP A 321 -11.02 6.71 -12.38
CA ASP A 321 -10.82 7.51 -13.59
C ASP A 321 -10.12 8.86 -13.32
N LEU A 322 -9.66 9.06 -12.08
CA LEU A 322 -8.96 10.28 -11.65
C LEU A 322 -7.59 9.89 -11.10
N PRO A 323 -6.50 10.19 -11.82
CA PRO A 323 -5.15 10.01 -11.30
C PRO A 323 -4.95 10.81 -9.99
N SER A 324 -3.99 10.40 -9.18
CA SER A 324 -3.80 10.97 -7.85
C SER A 324 -3.40 12.45 -7.88
N ASP A 325 -4.11 13.26 -7.11
CA ASP A 325 -3.85 14.67 -6.89
C ASP A 325 -3.77 15.02 -5.38
N ALA A 326 -3.00 16.06 -5.04
CA ALA A 326 -2.95 16.65 -3.71
C ALA A 326 -4.10 17.66 -3.55
N LEU A 327 -4.82 17.59 -2.44
CA LEU A 327 -5.99 18.42 -2.13
C LEU A 327 -5.91 19.01 -0.72
N LEU A 328 -6.62 20.14 -0.52
CA LEU A 328 -7.03 20.62 0.80
C LEU A 328 -8.54 20.48 0.95
N VAL A 329 -8.95 19.75 1.98
CA VAL A 329 -10.36 19.53 2.33
C VAL A 329 -10.72 20.42 3.53
N PRO A 330 -11.58 21.45 3.35
CA PRO A 330 -11.94 22.36 4.43
C PRO A 330 -12.79 21.67 5.51
N ALA A 331 -12.44 21.86 6.78
CA ALA A 331 -13.22 21.38 7.92
C ALA A 331 -14.63 22.01 8.00
N SER A 332 -14.85 23.14 7.32
CA SER A 332 -16.17 23.75 7.19
C SER A 332 -17.17 22.93 6.37
N GLY A 333 -16.71 21.94 5.61
CA GLY A 333 -17.52 21.19 4.64
C GLY A 333 -17.66 21.88 3.28
N ALA A 334 -16.91 22.96 3.04
CA ALA A 334 -16.82 23.56 1.71
C ALA A 334 -16.12 22.59 0.72
N PRO A 335 -16.33 22.73 -0.60
CA PRO A 335 -15.69 21.88 -1.60
C PRO A 335 -14.17 21.84 -1.45
N ALA A 336 -13.57 20.66 -1.65
CA ALA A 336 -12.14 20.47 -1.63
C ALA A 336 -11.44 21.35 -2.69
N ARG A 337 -10.28 21.89 -2.32
CA ARG A 337 -9.40 22.63 -3.24
C ARG A 337 -8.34 21.71 -3.80
N VAL A 338 -8.41 21.44 -5.09
CA VAL A 338 -7.40 20.65 -5.81
C VAL A 338 -6.15 21.51 -6.03
N LEU A 339 -4.99 21.03 -5.59
CA LEU A 339 -3.71 21.74 -5.64
C LEU A 339 -2.87 21.37 -6.87
N THR A 340 -3.06 20.16 -7.39
CA THR A 340 -2.36 19.62 -8.56
C THR A 340 -3.36 19.30 -9.66
N ASN A 341 -2.91 18.88 -10.84
CA ASN A 341 -3.81 18.57 -11.96
C ASN A 341 -3.25 17.43 -12.80
N SER A 342 -3.29 16.24 -12.25
CA SER A 342 -2.87 15.01 -12.93
C SER A 342 -3.77 14.67 -14.12
N ALA A 343 -5.07 14.98 -14.03
CA ALA A 343 -6.07 14.71 -15.07
C ALA A 343 -5.83 15.51 -16.35
N ALA A 344 -5.02 16.58 -16.34
CA ALA A 344 -4.62 17.28 -17.57
C ALA A 344 -3.92 16.35 -18.57
N GLY A 345 -3.29 15.27 -18.09
CA GLY A 345 -2.68 14.23 -18.93
C GLY A 345 -3.69 13.40 -19.72
N LEU A 346 -4.95 13.32 -19.28
CA LEU A 346 -6.01 12.55 -19.94
C LEU A 346 -6.61 13.25 -21.17
N ARG A 347 -6.33 14.56 -21.38
CA ARG A 347 -6.77 15.37 -22.53
C ARG A 347 -8.25 15.23 -22.92
N GLY A 348 -9.13 15.01 -21.92
CA GLY A 348 -10.56 14.82 -22.12
C GLY A 348 -10.96 13.42 -22.59
N GLU A 349 -10.03 12.48 -22.65
CA GLU A 349 -10.32 11.08 -22.86
C GLU A 349 -10.85 10.44 -21.58
N GLN A 350 -11.75 9.46 -21.72
CA GLN A 350 -12.36 8.82 -20.55
C GLN A 350 -11.58 7.57 -20.15
N ALA A 351 -11.11 7.55 -18.90
CA ALA A 351 -10.62 6.34 -18.26
C ALA A 351 -11.79 5.39 -17.93
N ALA A 352 -11.50 4.09 -17.85
CA ALA A 352 -12.48 3.09 -17.47
C ALA A 352 -12.94 3.29 -16.02
N ARG A 353 -14.25 3.14 -15.78
CA ARG A 353 -14.85 3.15 -14.43
C ARG A 353 -15.30 1.77 -14.03
N PRO A 354 -15.24 1.41 -12.73
CA PRO A 354 -15.67 0.11 -12.27
C PRO A 354 -17.18 -0.03 -12.22
N GLU A 355 -17.65 -1.21 -12.60
CA GLU A 355 -18.97 -1.74 -12.27
C GLU A 355 -18.78 -2.65 -11.06
N PRO A 356 -19.37 -2.38 -9.88
CA PRO A 356 -19.23 -3.24 -8.72
C PRO A 356 -20.07 -4.53 -8.88
N HIS A 357 -19.43 -5.66 -8.66
CA HIS A 357 -20.07 -6.98 -8.70
C HIS A 357 -19.86 -7.72 -7.37
N ARG A 358 -20.82 -8.60 -7.03
CA ARG A 358 -20.70 -9.59 -5.96
C ARG A 358 -20.72 -10.96 -6.61
N VAL A 359 -19.53 -11.54 -6.76
CA VAL A 359 -19.37 -12.87 -7.37
C VAL A 359 -19.61 -13.93 -6.29
N PRO A 360 -20.49 -14.92 -6.51
CA PRO A 360 -20.65 -16.01 -5.55
C PRO A 360 -19.33 -16.77 -5.34
N GLY A 361 -18.83 -16.75 -4.11
CA GLY A 361 -17.64 -17.52 -3.74
C GLY A 361 -17.94 -19.00 -3.49
N PRO A 362 -16.90 -19.83 -3.33
CA PRO A 362 -17.06 -21.28 -3.12
C PRO A 362 -17.88 -21.65 -1.88
N ASP A 363 -17.78 -20.84 -0.82
CA ASP A 363 -18.47 -21.06 0.46
C ASP A 363 -19.84 -20.35 0.53
N GLY A 364 -20.25 -19.68 -0.56
CA GLY A 364 -21.46 -18.89 -0.64
C GLY A 364 -21.29 -17.44 -0.20
N ASP A 365 -20.17 -17.06 0.41
CA ASP A 365 -19.83 -15.67 0.70
C ASP A 365 -19.51 -14.91 -0.61
N PRO A 366 -20.00 -13.68 -0.79
CA PRO A 366 -19.78 -12.94 -2.02
C PRO A 366 -18.39 -12.33 -2.08
N ILE A 367 -17.65 -12.60 -3.16
CA ILE A 367 -16.39 -11.94 -3.49
C ILE A 367 -16.69 -10.57 -4.09
N SER A 368 -16.16 -9.49 -3.51
CA SER A 368 -16.23 -8.18 -4.12
C SER A 368 -15.31 -8.13 -5.34
N CYS A 369 -15.85 -7.69 -6.47
CA CYS A 369 -15.10 -7.61 -7.72
C CYS A 369 -15.50 -6.35 -8.51
N HIS A 370 -14.52 -5.55 -8.85
CA HIS A 370 -14.70 -4.36 -9.68
C HIS A 370 -14.44 -4.73 -11.14
N VAL A 371 -15.44 -4.55 -12.02
CA VAL A 371 -15.33 -4.88 -13.45
C VAL A 371 -15.17 -3.60 -14.25
N TYR A 372 -14.07 -3.48 -15.00
CA TYR A 372 -13.77 -2.35 -15.88
C TYR A 372 -13.96 -2.79 -17.34
N ARG A 373 -14.88 -2.17 -18.05
CA ARG A 373 -15.09 -2.44 -19.48
C ARG A 373 -14.01 -1.79 -20.32
N PRO A 374 -13.68 -2.36 -21.49
CA PRO A 374 -12.68 -1.77 -22.39
C PRO A 374 -13.10 -0.35 -22.84
N THR A 375 -12.15 0.57 -22.84
CA THR A 375 -12.34 1.94 -23.35
C THR A 375 -12.09 2.04 -24.85
N THR A 376 -11.44 1.02 -25.43
CA THR A 376 -11.13 0.92 -26.85
C THR A 376 -11.63 -0.42 -27.37
N TRP A 377 -12.36 -0.39 -28.49
CA TRP A 377 -12.69 -1.61 -29.18
C TRP A 377 -11.48 -2.08 -30.02
N VAL A 378 -11.03 -3.30 -29.79
CA VAL A 378 -9.92 -3.92 -30.53
C VAL A 378 -10.43 -5.20 -31.19
N PRO A 379 -10.35 -5.32 -32.55
CA PRO A 379 -10.82 -6.50 -33.24
C PRO A 379 -10.22 -7.80 -32.67
N GLY A 380 -11.09 -8.76 -32.37
CA GLY A 380 -10.67 -10.06 -31.84
C GLY A 380 -10.42 -10.09 -30.34
N LEU A 381 -10.47 -8.97 -29.60
CA LEU A 381 -10.36 -8.96 -28.13
C LEU A 381 -11.69 -8.76 -27.42
N ASP A 382 -12.79 -8.53 -28.13
CA ASP A 382 -14.13 -8.52 -27.58
C ASP A 382 -14.43 -9.85 -26.88
N GLY A 383 -14.91 -9.78 -25.62
CA GLY A 383 -15.15 -10.95 -24.77
C GLY A 383 -13.91 -11.48 -24.05
N SER A 384 -12.71 -10.95 -24.27
CA SER A 384 -11.53 -11.31 -23.47
C SER A 384 -11.58 -10.74 -22.05
N ALA A 385 -11.02 -11.46 -21.09
CA ALA A 385 -10.98 -11.08 -19.68
C ALA A 385 -9.56 -11.13 -19.10
N VAL A 386 -9.22 -10.15 -18.26
CA VAL A 386 -7.99 -10.19 -17.46
C VAL A 386 -8.34 -9.97 -15.99
N LEU A 387 -8.04 -10.94 -15.14
CA LEU A 387 -8.17 -10.78 -13.69
C LEU A 387 -6.88 -10.16 -13.16
N VAL A 388 -7.00 -8.98 -12.55
CA VAL A 388 -5.89 -8.27 -11.92
C VAL A 388 -5.97 -8.48 -10.41
N VAL A 389 -5.08 -9.30 -9.86
CA VAL A 389 -5.05 -9.68 -8.45
C VAL A 389 -4.02 -8.82 -7.71
N HIS A 390 -4.45 -8.19 -6.62
CA HIS A 390 -3.57 -7.34 -5.80
C HIS A 390 -2.52 -8.16 -5.03
N GLY A 391 -1.44 -7.47 -4.60
CA GLY A 391 -0.44 -8.02 -3.69
C GLY A 391 -0.90 -7.99 -2.23
N GLY A 392 -0.05 -8.46 -1.34
CA GLY A 392 -0.31 -8.53 0.10
C GLY A 392 0.08 -9.90 0.64
N PRO A 393 -0.89 -10.80 1.00
CA PRO A 393 -2.34 -10.78 0.73
C PRO A 393 -3.12 -9.71 1.48
N GLU A 394 -2.63 -9.27 2.62
CA GLU A 394 -3.22 -8.30 3.52
C GLU A 394 -3.27 -6.89 2.89
N ALA A 395 -4.05 -6.74 1.84
CA ALA A 395 -4.29 -5.50 1.12
C ALA A 395 -5.70 -5.51 0.54
N GLN A 396 -6.07 -4.45 -0.15
CA GLN A 396 -7.36 -4.30 -0.80
C GLN A 396 -7.18 -3.69 -2.20
N ALA A 397 -7.86 -4.23 -3.18
CA ALA A 397 -8.08 -3.52 -4.44
C ALA A 397 -9.10 -2.40 -4.19
N ARG A 398 -8.60 -1.19 -3.96
CA ARG A 398 -9.42 0.00 -3.72
C ARG A 398 -9.80 0.67 -5.04
N GLN A 399 -10.81 1.55 -4.98
CA GLN A 399 -11.29 2.31 -6.15
C GLN A 399 -10.38 3.50 -6.46
N ASN A 400 -9.10 3.22 -6.72
CA ASN A 400 -8.08 4.20 -7.10
C ASN A 400 -7.72 4.09 -8.58
N PHE A 401 -7.02 5.09 -9.11
CA PHE A 401 -6.46 5.03 -10.47
C PHE A 401 -5.34 3.99 -10.53
N SER A 402 -5.61 2.90 -11.21
CA SER A 402 -4.62 1.84 -11.45
C SER A 402 -4.14 1.90 -12.89
N VAL A 403 -2.85 2.18 -13.05
CA VAL A 403 -2.21 2.22 -14.38
C VAL A 403 -2.34 0.88 -15.10
N TYR A 404 -2.25 -0.25 -14.39
CA TYR A 404 -2.42 -1.59 -14.97
C TYR A 404 -3.82 -1.78 -15.53
N VAL A 405 -4.84 -1.48 -14.70
CA VAL A 405 -6.24 -1.63 -15.08
C VAL A 405 -6.58 -0.76 -16.29
N GLN A 406 -6.14 0.50 -16.25
CA GLN A 406 -6.41 1.45 -17.35
C GLN A 406 -5.67 1.04 -18.65
N THR A 407 -4.43 0.55 -18.52
CA THR A 407 -3.67 0.04 -19.67
C THR A 407 -4.36 -1.15 -20.33
N LEU A 408 -4.83 -2.11 -19.54
CA LEU A 408 -5.52 -3.31 -20.06
C LEU A 408 -6.89 -2.97 -20.65
N ALA A 409 -7.64 -2.05 -20.03
CA ALA A 409 -8.91 -1.57 -20.56
C ALA A 409 -8.72 -0.79 -21.88
N ALA A 410 -7.66 0.02 -21.98
CA ALA A 410 -7.27 0.71 -23.20
C ALA A 410 -6.79 -0.27 -24.30
N ALA A 411 -6.18 -1.38 -23.93
CA ALA A 411 -5.78 -2.46 -24.83
C ALA A 411 -6.95 -3.31 -25.35
N GLY A 412 -8.18 -3.10 -24.86
CA GLY A 412 -9.39 -3.77 -25.38
C GLY A 412 -9.90 -4.93 -24.52
N HIS A 413 -9.32 -5.17 -23.33
CA HIS A 413 -9.74 -6.22 -22.43
C HIS A 413 -10.79 -5.74 -21.41
N THR A 414 -11.73 -6.61 -21.04
CA THR A 414 -12.47 -6.42 -19.79
C THR A 414 -11.58 -6.82 -18.63
N VAL A 415 -11.42 -5.92 -17.65
CA VAL A 415 -10.55 -6.14 -16.49
C VAL A 415 -11.39 -6.38 -15.25
N LEU A 416 -11.14 -7.48 -14.55
CA LEU A 416 -11.78 -7.83 -13.28
C LEU A 416 -10.76 -7.64 -12.16
N VAL A 417 -11.14 -6.90 -11.14
CA VAL A 417 -10.26 -6.59 -9.99
C VAL A 417 -10.95 -7.09 -8.72
N PRO A 418 -10.68 -8.33 -8.31
CA PRO A 418 -11.32 -8.95 -7.16
C PRO A 418 -10.62 -8.61 -5.85
N ASN A 419 -11.40 -8.67 -4.77
CA ASN A 419 -10.92 -8.74 -3.38
C ASN A 419 -11.19 -10.16 -2.86
N VAL A 420 -10.27 -11.07 -3.19
CA VAL A 420 -10.33 -12.49 -2.79
C VAL A 420 -10.20 -12.64 -1.27
N ARG A 421 -10.48 -13.82 -0.72
CA ARG A 421 -10.19 -14.13 0.70
C ARG A 421 -8.73 -13.81 1.02
N GLY A 422 -8.49 -13.20 2.18
CA GLY A 422 -7.21 -12.57 2.56
C GLY A 422 -7.20 -11.04 2.41
N SER A 423 -8.12 -10.48 1.60
CA SER A 423 -8.19 -9.02 1.39
C SER A 423 -8.72 -8.29 2.62
N THR A 424 -8.10 -7.15 2.98
CA THR A 424 -8.59 -6.23 4.01
C THR A 424 -9.82 -5.44 3.53
N GLY A 425 -10.53 -4.77 4.45
CA GLY A 425 -11.70 -3.95 4.11
C GLY A 425 -13.03 -4.69 4.10
N TYR A 426 -13.04 -5.98 4.41
CA TYR A 426 -14.23 -6.84 4.40
C TYR A 426 -14.42 -7.61 5.73
N GLY A 427 -13.80 -7.13 6.80
CA GLY A 427 -13.88 -7.70 8.13
C GLY A 427 -12.81 -8.74 8.46
N LYS A 428 -12.68 -9.02 9.76
CA LYS A 428 -11.65 -9.90 10.33
C LYS A 428 -11.70 -11.32 9.75
N ARG A 429 -12.90 -11.89 9.65
CA ARG A 429 -13.11 -13.24 9.11
C ARG A 429 -12.64 -13.35 7.66
N TRP A 430 -12.82 -12.27 6.86
CA TRP A 430 -12.44 -12.29 5.45
C TRP A 430 -10.92 -12.19 5.27
N TYR A 431 -10.27 -11.24 5.96
CA TYR A 431 -8.83 -11.07 5.78
C TYR A 431 -7.98 -12.21 6.36
N SER A 432 -8.51 -12.98 7.34
CA SER A 432 -7.82 -14.15 7.89
C SER A 432 -8.17 -15.46 7.19
N ALA A 433 -9.05 -15.42 6.17
CA ALA A 433 -9.58 -16.65 5.56
C ALA A 433 -8.57 -17.41 4.69
N ASP A 434 -7.43 -16.79 4.34
CA ASP A 434 -6.36 -17.42 3.57
C ASP A 434 -5.08 -17.63 4.39
N ASP A 435 -5.10 -17.36 5.71
CA ASP A 435 -3.95 -17.55 6.60
C ASP A 435 -3.49 -19.00 6.61
N VAL A 436 -2.18 -19.23 6.51
CA VAL A 436 -1.49 -20.50 6.64
C VAL A 436 -2.21 -21.61 5.85
N ARG A 437 -2.97 -22.48 6.53
CA ARG A 437 -3.66 -23.63 5.93
C ARG A 437 -4.83 -23.24 5.01
N GLY A 438 -5.31 -22.00 5.13
CA GLY A 438 -6.31 -21.43 4.25
C GLY A 438 -5.80 -20.92 2.91
N ARG A 439 -4.47 -20.97 2.66
CA ARG A 439 -3.82 -20.35 1.49
C ARG A 439 -4.50 -20.62 0.15
N MET A 440 -4.99 -21.83 -0.07
CA MET A 440 -5.65 -22.20 -1.32
C MET A 440 -7.07 -21.61 -1.46
N ASN A 441 -7.68 -21.11 -0.38
CA ASN A 441 -9.02 -20.50 -0.44
C ASN A 441 -9.06 -19.30 -1.40
N SER A 442 -8.02 -18.46 -1.38
CA SER A 442 -7.89 -17.33 -2.31
C SER A 442 -7.70 -17.78 -3.77
N VAL A 443 -7.02 -18.90 -4.00
CA VAL A 443 -6.87 -19.50 -5.34
C VAL A 443 -8.20 -20.06 -5.83
N ASP A 444 -8.98 -20.70 -4.96
CA ASP A 444 -10.33 -21.20 -5.29
C ASP A 444 -11.28 -20.05 -5.69
N ASP A 445 -11.10 -18.86 -5.12
CA ASP A 445 -11.87 -17.66 -5.50
C ASP A 445 -11.61 -17.26 -6.96
N LEU A 446 -10.39 -17.47 -7.49
CA LEU A 446 -10.10 -17.23 -8.92
C LEU A 446 -10.96 -18.11 -9.83
N ALA A 447 -11.13 -19.40 -9.49
CA ALA A 447 -11.99 -20.30 -10.23
C ALA A 447 -13.47 -19.88 -10.17
N ALA A 448 -13.94 -19.41 -9.01
CA ALA A 448 -15.30 -18.90 -8.86
C ALA A 448 -15.54 -17.66 -9.74
N ILE A 449 -14.57 -16.76 -9.82
CA ILE A 449 -14.65 -15.57 -10.68
C ILE A 449 -14.61 -15.98 -12.15
N HIS A 450 -13.74 -16.93 -12.53
CA HIS A 450 -13.70 -17.48 -13.88
C HIS A 450 -15.07 -18.09 -14.27
N ALA A 451 -15.70 -18.84 -13.38
CA ALA A 451 -17.04 -19.41 -13.60
C ALA A 451 -18.13 -18.34 -13.77
N TYR A 452 -17.90 -17.11 -13.27
CA TYR A 452 -18.83 -15.98 -13.40
C TYR A 452 -18.71 -15.24 -14.75
N LEU A 453 -17.61 -15.37 -15.49
CA LEU A 453 -17.35 -14.65 -16.75
C LEU A 453 -18.49 -14.68 -17.77
N PRO A 454 -19.18 -15.83 -18.02
CA PRO A 454 -20.29 -15.86 -18.96
C PRO A 454 -21.46 -14.96 -18.58
N ARG A 455 -21.68 -14.71 -17.28
CA ARG A 455 -22.71 -13.76 -16.82
C ARG A 455 -22.38 -12.31 -17.17
N LEU A 456 -21.10 -12.02 -17.41
CA LEU A 456 -20.61 -10.73 -17.86
C LEU A 456 -20.53 -10.62 -19.39
N GLY A 457 -20.93 -11.69 -20.13
CA GLY A 457 -20.79 -11.77 -21.58
C GLY A 457 -19.35 -12.03 -22.03
N LEU A 458 -18.51 -12.62 -21.18
CA LEU A 458 -17.10 -12.89 -21.44
C LEU A 458 -16.85 -14.37 -21.73
N ASP A 459 -15.82 -14.64 -22.54
CA ASP A 459 -15.43 -15.97 -22.94
C ASP A 459 -14.43 -16.56 -21.93
N GLN A 460 -14.79 -17.65 -21.27
CA GLN A 460 -13.94 -18.33 -20.31
C GLN A 460 -12.63 -18.85 -20.92
N ALA A 461 -12.63 -19.28 -22.17
CA ALA A 461 -11.42 -19.75 -22.85
C ALA A 461 -10.42 -18.62 -23.16
N ARG A 462 -10.80 -17.38 -22.95
CA ARG A 462 -10.02 -16.18 -23.25
C ARG A 462 -9.83 -15.32 -22.00
N ALA A 463 -9.56 -15.98 -20.87
CA ALA A 463 -9.30 -15.39 -19.59
C ALA A 463 -7.82 -15.52 -19.22
N ALA A 464 -7.23 -14.45 -18.69
CA ALA A 464 -5.84 -14.43 -18.21
C ALA A 464 -5.76 -13.85 -16.79
N LEU A 465 -4.63 -14.14 -16.14
CA LEU A 465 -4.28 -13.61 -14.84
C LEU A 465 -3.17 -12.56 -14.96
N TRP A 466 -3.26 -11.51 -14.13
CA TRP A 466 -2.24 -10.49 -13.94
C TRP A 466 -2.11 -10.18 -12.45
N GLY A 467 -0.89 -10.19 -11.91
CA GLY A 467 -0.71 -9.87 -10.51
C GLY A 467 0.71 -9.54 -10.14
N GLY A 468 0.86 -8.82 -9.01
CA GLY A 468 2.16 -8.44 -8.47
C GLY A 468 2.37 -8.96 -7.05
N SER A 469 3.61 -9.37 -6.71
CA SER A 469 3.95 -9.86 -5.37
C SER A 469 3.11 -11.08 -5.00
N TYR A 470 2.31 -11.03 -3.94
CA TYR A 470 1.31 -12.07 -3.66
C TYR A 470 0.35 -12.28 -4.84
N GLY A 471 -0.08 -11.21 -5.52
CA GLY A 471 -0.85 -11.34 -6.76
C GLY A 471 -0.10 -12.12 -7.85
N GLY A 472 1.24 -12.02 -7.89
CA GLY A 472 2.09 -12.84 -8.75
C GLY A 472 2.11 -14.31 -8.33
N TYR A 473 2.16 -14.61 -7.02
CA TYR A 473 1.90 -15.96 -6.52
C TYR A 473 0.54 -16.48 -6.98
N MET A 474 -0.51 -15.65 -6.89
CA MET A 474 -1.87 -16.01 -7.35
C MET A 474 -1.92 -16.31 -8.84
N VAL A 475 -1.17 -15.56 -9.68
CA VAL A 475 -1.01 -15.87 -11.11
C VAL A 475 -0.39 -17.25 -11.28
N LEU A 476 0.76 -17.49 -10.67
CA LEU A 476 1.47 -18.77 -10.78
C LEU A 476 0.65 -19.92 -10.21
N ALA A 477 -0.01 -19.74 -9.07
CA ALA A 477 -0.88 -20.75 -8.46
C ALA A 477 -2.12 -21.04 -9.32
N GLY A 478 -2.75 -20.02 -9.89
CA GLY A 478 -3.85 -20.20 -10.84
C GLY A 478 -3.42 -21.05 -12.04
N LEU A 479 -2.27 -20.74 -12.66
CA LEU A 479 -1.75 -21.52 -13.79
C LEU A 479 -1.36 -22.95 -13.41
N ALA A 480 -0.88 -23.17 -12.18
CA ALA A 480 -0.39 -24.47 -11.71
C ALA A 480 -1.50 -25.39 -11.19
N PHE A 481 -2.45 -24.86 -10.42
CA PHE A 481 -3.49 -25.65 -9.76
C PHE A 481 -4.83 -25.61 -10.51
N GLN A 482 -4.99 -24.73 -11.49
CA GLN A 482 -6.17 -24.56 -12.32
C GLN A 482 -5.80 -24.46 -13.82
N PRO A 483 -4.99 -25.43 -14.37
CA PRO A 483 -4.32 -25.30 -15.66
C PRO A 483 -5.29 -25.16 -16.86
N ASP A 484 -6.52 -25.65 -16.73
CA ASP A 484 -7.51 -25.63 -17.80
C ASP A 484 -8.33 -24.32 -17.85
N LEU A 485 -8.14 -23.41 -16.86
CA LEU A 485 -8.96 -22.19 -16.77
C LEU A 485 -8.33 -20.98 -17.46
N TRP A 486 -7.00 -20.91 -17.55
CA TRP A 486 -6.29 -19.69 -17.89
C TRP A 486 -5.53 -19.81 -19.20
N ALA A 487 -5.78 -18.84 -20.11
CA ALA A 487 -5.13 -18.81 -21.43
C ALA A 487 -3.72 -18.20 -21.38
N ALA A 488 -3.41 -17.36 -20.40
CA ALA A 488 -2.09 -16.76 -20.21
C ALA A 488 -1.95 -16.16 -18.79
N GLY A 489 -0.70 -15.84 -18.38
CA GLY A 489 -0.42 -15.12 -17.14
C GLY A 489 0.63 -14.03 -17.29
N VAL A 490 0.50 -12.95 -16.50
CA VAL A 490 1.51 -11.92 -16.31
C VAL A 490 1.85 -11.86 -14.82
N ASP A 491 3.06 -12.25 -14.49
CA ASP A 491 3.61 -12.28 -13.13
C ASP A 491 4.58 -11.12 -12.93
N ILE A 492 4.34 -10.31 -11.92
CA ILE A 492 5.22 -9.20 -11.53
C ILE A 492 5.75 -9.51 -10.13
N VAL A 493 7.06 -9.76 -10.01
CA VAL A 493 7.76 -10.05 -8.75
C VAL A 493 7.05 -11.11 -7.89
N GLY A 494 6.52 -12.18 -8.53
CA GLY A 494 5.74 -13.22 -7.85
C GLY A 494 6.58 -14.31 -7.19
N ILE A 495 5.91 -15.14 -6.40
CA ILE A 495 6.53 -16.21 -5.60
C ILE A 495 6.28 -17.55 -6.27
N ALA A 496 7.33 -18.18 -6.78
CA ALA A 496 7.23 -19.50 -7.42
C ALA A 496 7.22 -20.65 -6.41
N SER A 497 7.92 -20.47 -5.29
CA SER A 497 7.98 -21.47 -4.21
C SER A 497 7.99 -20.78 -2.86
N LEU A 498 6.98 -21.04 -2.02
CA LEU A 498 6.92 -20.51 -0.66
C LEU A 498 8.09 -20.98 0.21
N VAL A 499 8.65 -22.15 -0.08
CA VAL A 499 9.83 -22.66 0.64
C VAL A 499 11.06 -21.82 0.31
N THR A 500 11.42 -21.68 -0.97
CA THR A 500 12.62 -20.92 -1.37
C THR A 500 12.46 -19.43 -1.11
N PHE A 501 11.25 -18.91 -1.23
CA PHE A 501 10.92 -17.55 -0.86
C PHE A 501 11.24 -17.27 0.63
N LEU A 502 10.72 -18.11 1.56
CA LEU A 502 10.99 -17.94 2.98
C LEU A 502 12.46 -18.22 3.34
N GLU A 503 13.15 -19.07 2.61
CA GLU A 503 14.59 -19.31 2.81
C GLU A 503 15.44 -18.10 2.39
N ASN A 504 15.05 -17.40 1.32
CA ASN A 504 15.90 -16.41 0.64
C ASN A 504 15.43 -14.96 0.79
N THR A 505 14.19 -14.69 1.25
CA THR A 505 13.73 -13.33 1.54
C THR A 505 14.59 -12.68 2.63
N SER A 506 14.62 -11.36 2.67
CA SER A 506 15.36 -10.63 3.70
C SER A 506 14.99 -11.08 5.11
N ALA A 507 15.98 -11.22 5.98
CA ALA A 507 15.80 -11.83 7.32
C ALA A 507 14.73 -11.12 8.16
N TYR A 508 14.63 -9.78 8.07
CA TYR A 508 13.61 -9.00 8.78
C TYR A 508 12.18 -9.31 8.28
N ARG A 509 12.04 -9.73 7.02
CA ARG A 509 10.73 -10.06 6.43
C ARG A 509 10.30 -11.49 6.70
N ARG A 510 11.25 -12.41 6.85
CA ARG A 510 10.94 -13.84 7.03
C ARG A 510 9.97 -14.06 8.18
N ALA A 511 10.29 -13.58 9.37
CA ALA A 511 9.42 -13.75 10.55
C ALA A 511 8.03 -13.15 10.34
N TYR A 512 7.94 -12.04 9.63
CA TYR A 512 6.68 -11.41 9.26
C TYR A 512 5.88 -12.28 8.28
N ARG A 513 6.55 -12.88 7.28
CA ARG A 513 5.89 -13.73 6.28
C ARG A 513 5.58 -15.15 6.76
N GLU A 514 6.35 -15.68 7.72
CA GLU A 514 6.03 -16.97 8.32
C GLU A 514 4.71 -16.98 9.09
N ARG A 515 4.29 -15.84 9.63
CA ARG A 515 2.97 -15.69 10.27
C ARG A 515 1.82 -15.90 9.29
N GLU A 516 2.01 -15.41 8.06
CA GLU A 516 1.03 -15.41 6.99
C GLU A 516 1.00 -16.74 6.22
N TYR A 517 2.17 -17.26 5.86
CA TYR A 517 2.26 -18.45 5.02
C TYR A 517 2.41 -19.75 5.79
N GLY A 518 2.85 -19.70 7.03
CA GLY A 518 3.33 -20.84 7.82
C GLY A 518 4.85 -20.86 7.92
N THR A 519 5.38 -21.54 8.95
CA THR A 519 6.81 -21.54 9.26
C THR A 519 7.58 -22.63 8.53
N LEU A 520 8.83 -22.33 8.12
CA LEU A 520 9.71 -23.36 7.56
C LEU A 520 9.95 -24.53 8.52
N ALA A 521 9.89 -24.27 9.83
CA ALA A 521 10.13 -25.28 10.86
C ALA A 521 8.96 -26.28 11.01
N ALA A 522 7.71 -25.79 10.99
CA ALA A 522 6.53 -26.61 11.25
C ALA A 522 5.74 -26.96 9.98
N ASP A 523 5.78 -26.11 8.95
CA ASP A 523 4.85 -26.17 7.82
C ASP A 523 5.53 -26.45 6.48
N ARG A 524 6.82 -26.83 6.46
CA ARG A 524 7.62 -26.97 5.23
C ARG A 524 6.94 -27.86 4.17
N GLN A 525 6.32 -28.96 4.58
CA GLN A 525 5.62 -29.85 3.68
C GLN A 525 4.41 -29.17 3.04
N PHE A 526 3.62 -28.48 3.83
CA PHE A 526 2.48 -27.70 3.34
C PHE A 526 2.92 -26.57 2.39
N LEU A 527 3.94 -25.80 2.78
CA LEU A 527 4.52 -24.75 1.93
C LEU A 527 4.97 -25.28 0.58
N HIS A 528 5.56 -26.48 0.57
CA HIS A 528 5.94 -27.17 -0.66
C HIS A 528 4.70 -27.55 -1.49
N GLU A 529 3.67 -28.15 -0.87
CA GLU A 529 2.46 -28.62 -1.55
C GLU A 529 1.69 -27.49 -2.25
N VAL A 530 1.65 -26.27 -1.65
CA VAL A 530 0.94 -25.10 -2.21
C VAL A 530 1.86 -24.19 -3.04
N SER A 531 3.11 -24.60 -3.29
CA SER A 531 4.04 -23.85 -4.14
C SER A 531 3.79 -24.15 -5.62
N PRO A 532 3.58 -23.15 -6.49
CA PRO A 532 3.35 -23.33 -7.93
C PRO A 532 4.43 -24.17 -8.63
N LEU A 533 5.69 -23.99 -8.24
CA LEU A 533 6.82 -24.70 -8.83
C LEU A 533 6.71 -26.23 -8.71
N THR A 534 5.98 -26.74 -7.70
CA THR A 534 5.76 -28.19 -7.52
C THR A 534 4.82 -28.80 -8.56
N ARG A 535 4.05 -27.96 -9.24
CA ARG A 535 3.10 -28.29 -10.31
C ARG A 535 3.57 -27.76 -11.66
N ILE A 536 4.86 -27.60 -11.85
CA ILE A 536 5.44 -26.98 -13.04
C ILE A 536 5.05 -27.72 -14.34
N ASP A 537 4.83 -29.03 -14.28
CA ASP A 537 4.42 -29.83 -15.43
C ASP A 537 2.97 -29.54 -15.86
N ASP A 538 2.15 -29.08 -14.95
CA ASP A 538 0.75 -28.72 -15.18
C ASP A 538 0.61 -27.31 -15.79
N ILE A 539 1.62 -26.42 -15.65
CA ILE A 539 1.61 -25.09 -16.26
C ILE A 539 1.79 -25.21 -17.78
N THR A 540 0.68 -25.12 -18.50
CA THR A 540 0.66 -25.18 -19.97
C THR A 540 0.47 -23.81 -20.62
N ALA A 541 -0.15 -22.86 -19.91
CA ALA A 541 -0.39 -21.52 -20.38
C ALA A 541 0.90 -20.71 -20.50
N PRO A 542 1.03 -19.84 -21.52
CA PRO A 542 2.14 -18.91 -21.67
C PRO A 542 2.25 -17.95 -20.46
N LEU A 543 3.49 -17.61 -20.07
CA LEU A 543 3.77 -16.76 -18.92
C LEU A 543 4.72 -15.62 -19.29
N PHE A 544 4.39 -14.40 -18.85
CA PHE A 544 5.24 -13.21 -18.94
C PHE A 544 5.65 -12.76 -17.55
N ILE A 545 6.95 -12.68 -17.26
CA ILE A 545 7.48 -12.34 -15.94
C ILE A 545 8.21 -11.00 -15.99
N ILE A 546 7.94 -10.14 -15.00
CA ILE A 546 8.61 -8.86 -14.79
C ILE A 546 9.21 -8.84 -13.38
N HIS A 547 10.52 -8.50 -13.24
CA HIS A 547 11.18 -8.49 -11.94
C HIS A 547 12.18 -7.34 -11.80
N GLY A 548 12.29 -6.77 -10.58
CA GLY A 548 13.34 -5.83 -10.22
C GLY A 548 14.54 -6.57 -9.61
N ALA A 549 15.75 -6.29 -10.09
CA ALA A 549 16.96 -6.99 -9.64
C ALA A 549 17.32 -6.72 -8.17
N ASN A 550 16.86 -5.57 -7.63
CA ASN A 550 17.16 -5.15 -6.25
C ASN A 550 16.03 -5.48 -5.27
N ASP A 551 15.10 -6.35 -5.64
CA ASP A 551 13.94 -6.68 -4.81
C ASP A 551 14.34 -7.37 -3.49
N PRO A 552 14.16 -6.71 -2.32
CA PRO A 552 14.50 -7.29 -1.02
C PRO A 552 13.37 -8.14 -0.45
N ARG A 553 12.18 -8.09 -1.06
CA ARG A 553 10.97 -8.78 -0.59
C ARG A 553 10.82 -10.13 -1.22
N VAL A 554 10.78 -10.17 -2.55
CA VAL A 554 10.73 -11.42 -3.34
C VAL A 554 12.03 -11.51 -4.13
N PRO A 555 12.96 -12.40 -3.75
CA PRO A 555 14.24 -12.51 -4.43
C PRO A 555 14.09 -12.82 -5.92
N LEU A 556 14.94 -12.24 -6.77
CA LEU A 556 14.96 -12.48 -8.21
C LEU A 556 15.03 -13.98 -8.56
N SER A 557 15.64 -14.78 -7.69
CA SER A 557 15.70 -16.24 -7.84
C SER A 557 14.32 -16.90 -7.95
N GLU A 558 13.23 -16.30 -7.44
CA GLU A 558 11.88 -16.82 -7.63
C GLU A 558 11.45 -16.74 -9.10
N ALA A 559 11.73 -15.63 -9.78
CA ALA A 559 11.47 -15.47 -11.20
C ALA A 559 12.40 -16.36 -12.06
N GLU A 560 13.70 -16.43 -11.71
CA GLU A 560 14.68 -17.22 -12.46
C GLU A 560 14.38 -18.72 -12.44
N GLN A 561 13.97 -19.28 -11.28
CA GLN A 561 13.68 -20.70 -11.16
C GLN A 561 12.44 -21.10 -11.95
N ILE A 562 11.34 -20.31 -11.93
CA ILE A 562 10.12 -20.64 -12.69
C ILE A 562 10.37 -20.47 -14.20
N TYR A 563 11.10 -19.41 -14.61
CA TYR A 563 11.50 -19.20 -16.00
C TYR A 563 12.33 -20.36 -16.55
N ALA A 564 13.38 -20.77 -15.83
CA ALA A 564 14.23 -21.89 -16.23
C ALA A 564 13.46 -23.22 -16.30
N ALA A 565 12.56 -23.44 -15.33
CA ALA A 565 11.77 -24.66 -15.27
C ALA A 565 10.77 -24.77 -16.44
N LEU A 566 10.12 -23.68 -16.85
CA LEU A 566 9.18 -23.64 -17.97
C LEU A 566 9.90 -23.74 -19.32
N THR A 567 10.93 -22.93 -19.53
CA THR A 567 11.70 -22.94 -20.79
C THR A 567 12.42 -24.25 -21.01
N GLY A 568 12.94 -24.90 -19.94
CA GLY A 568 13.52 -26.24 -20.00
C GLY A 568 12.53 -27.34 -20.43
N ARG A 569 11.22 -27.07 -20.34
CA ARG A 569 10.12 -27.94 -20.82
C ARG A 569 9.57 -27.52 -22.18
N GLY A 570 10.19 -26.52 -22.81
CA GLY A 570 9.72 -25.98 -24.09
C GLY A 570 8.41 -25.18 -23.97
N ARG A 571 8.05 -24.72 -22.78
CA ARG A 571 6.89 -23.85 -22.57
C ARG A 571 7.24 -22.40 -22.92
N GLU A 572 6.27 -21.64 -23.46
CA GLU A 572 6.44 -20.22 -23.76
C GLU A 572 6.49 -19.43 -22.45
N CYS A 573 7.65 -18.83 -22.18
CA CYS A 573 7.88 -17.99 -21.00
C CYS A 573 8.84 -16.86 -21.35
N GLU A 574 8.43 -15.61 -21.07
CA GLU A 574 9.27 -14.41 -21.23
C GLU A 574 9.65 -13.88 -19.83
N LEU A 575 10.90 -13.41 -19.65
CA LEU A 575 11.38 -12.77 -18.42
C LEU A 575 12.05 -11.46 -18.74
N ILE A 576 11.63 -10.38 -18.06
CA ILE A 576 12.29 -9.08 -18.09
C ILE A 576 12.78 -8.76 -16.68
N VAL A 577 14.06 -8.37 -16.56
CA VAL A 577 14.68 -7.94 -15.31
C VAL A 577 15.18 -6.52 -15.44
N TYR A 578 14.77 -5.63 -14.52
CA TYR A 578 15.26 -4.25 -14.44
C TYR A 578 16.29 -4.11 -13.34
N GLY A 579 17.52 -3.73 -13.70
CA GLY A 579 18.67 -3.64 -12.79
C GLY A 579 18.61 -2.46 -11.80
N ASP A 580 17.70 -1.53 -12.01
CA ASP A 580 17.52 -0.30 -11.21
C ASP A 580 16.15 -0.21 -10.52
N GLU A 581 15.45 -1.36 -10.41
CA GLU A 581 14.17 -1.50 -9.70
C GLU A 581 14.27 -2.49 -8.54
N GLY A 582 13.41 -2.25 -7.53
CA GLY A 582 13.18 -3.12 -6.39
C GLY A 582 11.88 -3.90 -6.51
N HIS A 583 11.05 -3.87 -5.43
CA HIS A 583 9.77 -4.57 -5.37
C HIS A 583 8.66 -3.83 -6.12
N GLY A 584 8.79 -3.69 -7.43
CA GLY A 584 7.85 -3.01 -8.32
C GLY A 584 8.57 -2.14 -9.35
N LEU A 585 7.78 -1.49 -10.22
CA LEU A 585 8.30 -0.59 -11.24
C LEU A 585 8.05 0.87 -10.84
N ALA A 586 8.96 1.46 -10.07
CA ALA A 586 8.87 2.83 -9.61
C ALA A 586 9.21 3.84 -10.71
N ARG A 587 10.10 3.47 -11.64
CA ARG A 587 10.56 4.35 -12.71
C ARG A 587 9.61 4.33 -13.89
N ARG A 588 9.21 5.53 -14.35
CA ARG A 588 8.32 5.67 -15.51
C ARG A 588 8.92 5.02 -16.77
N ALA A 589 10.23 5.13 -17.00
CA ALA A 589 10.90 4.54 -18.16
C ALA A 589 10.70 3.01 -18.22
N ASN A 590 10.82 2.33 -17.08
CA ASN A 590 10.65 0.89 -16.99
C ASN A 590 9.18 0.47 -17.17
N ARG A 591 8.22 1.27 -16.66
CA ARG A 591 6.79 1.07 -16.90
C ARG A 591 6.43 1.22 -18.38
N LEU A 592 7.02 2.22 -19.07
CA LEU A 592 6.83 2.46 -20.50
C LEU A 592 7.39 1.34 -21.39
N ASP A 593 8.37 0.57 -20.92
CA ASP A 593 8.85 -0.64 -21.60
C ASP A 593 8.02 -1.88 -21.24
N ALA A 594 7.84 -2.16 -19.95
CA ALA A 594 7.25 -3.41 -19.47
C ALA A 594 5.77 -3.57 -19.83
N PHE A 595 4.94 -2.56 -19.55
CA PHE A 595 3.49 -2.72 -19.62
C PHE A 595 2.94 -2.83 -21.04
N PRO A 596 3.43 -2.07 -22.04
CA PRO A 596 3.05 -2.31 -23.44
C PRO A 596 3.41 -3.70 -23.93
N ARG A 597 4.58 -4.23 -23.52
CA ARG A 597 5.01 -5.60 -23.89
C ARG A 597 4.10 -6.65 -23.26
N ALA A 598 3.78 -6.52 -21.96
CA ALA A 598 2.87 -7.42 -21.28
C ALA A 598 1.43 -7.36 -21.85
N ALA A 599 0.93 -6.16 -22.20
CA ALA A 599 -0.37 -6.00 -22.86
C ALA A 599 -0.38 -6.65 -24.27
N ALA A 600 0.70 -6.47 -25.04
CA ALA A 600 0.84 -7.12 -26.35
C ALA A 600 0.94 -8.64 -26.24
N PHE A 601 1.62 -9.15 -25.20
CA PHE A 601 1.67 -10.58 -24.90
C PHE A 601 0.26 -11.13 -24.64
N LEU A 602 -0.52 -10.51 -23.77
CA LEU A 602 -1.90 -10.91 -23.50
C LEU A 602 -2.77 -10.85 -24.76
N ALA A 603 -2.63 -9.79 -25.58
CA ALA A 603 -3.39 -9.66 -26.83
C ALA A 603 -3.13 -10.82 -27.79
N ARG A 604 -1.88 -11.34 -27.89
CA ARG A 604 -1.56 -12.51 -28.74
C ARG A 604 -2.31 -13.77 -28.29
N HIS A 605 -2.41 -13.98 -26.97
CA HIS A 605 -2.97 -15.22 -26.41
C HIS A 605 -4.47 -15.17 -26.15
N LEU A 606 -5.06 -13.97 -26.08
CA LEU A 606 -6.49 -13.77 -25.84
C LEU A 606 -7.28 -13.37 -27.10
N SER A 607 -6.62 -13.22 -28.25
CA SER A 607 -7.31 -12.93 -29.51
C SER A 607 -8.16 -14.12 -29.95
N ALA A 608 -9.40 -13.86 -30.38
CA ALA A 608 -10.20 -14.87 -31.06
C ALA A 608 -9.49 -15.34 -32.33
N ALA A 609 -9.53 -16.64 -32.61
CA ALA A 609 -9.10 -17.12 -33.90
C ALA A 609 -9.84 -16.34 -35.01
N PRO A 610 -9.15 -15.93 -36.13
CA PRO A 610 -9.83 -15.30 -37.23
C PRO A 610 -10.99 -16.22 -37.65
N ALA A 611 -12.20 -15.63 -37.78
CA ALA A 611 -13.35 -16.37 -38.27
C ALA A 611 -12.92 -17.01 -39.61
N ALA A 612 -13.00 -18.34 -39.69
CA ALA A 612 -12.76 -19.05 -40.94
C ALA A 612 -13.77 -18.50 -41.94
N GLY A 613 -13.27 -17.67 -42.91
CA GLY A 613 -14.03 -17.03 -43.96
C GLY A 613 -14.56 -18.03 -44.98
#